data_3059853fad669cd92884f42a00b87388
#
_entry.id   3059853fad669cd92884f42a00b87388
#
_cell.length_a   1.000
_cell.length_b   1.000
_cell.length_c   1.000
_cell.angle_alpha   90.00
_cell.angle_beta   90.00
_cell.angle_gamma   90.00
#
_symmetry.space_group_name_H-M   'P 1'
#
loop_
_entity.id
_entity.type
_entity.pdbx_description
1 polymer ?
#
loop_
_entity_poly.entity_id
_entity_poly.type
_entity_poly.pdbx_seq_one_letter_code
_entity_poly.pdbx_strand_id
1 'polypeptide(L)'
;MLMSFSVPVFAGMLFLDLMTKSGTFRFFALAALSFVLPVSGASAGSLGDNGAHTAPVGSPSTALNAPATLAQPPAAYVQIGRERLQLGEAELETAALRWGAARLREGTGLFERDYACFEGTESGKPILLWLISSDLKTVTEAQLERVTPEQIPAHCGKLVGTDLPVRLGRVGLDMTPKQSAEAVGIPSYNDGFGWQFWFSQRFLKNARGLQELELDWLGVEFQNGRAVRGFASLVKNPS
;
A
#
# COMPACT_ATOMS: atom_id res chain seq x y z
N MET A 1 -37.44 1.99 17.07
CA MET A 1 -37.11 3.28 17.69
C MET A 1 -35.99 3.90 16.91
N LEU A 2 -36.34 4.73 15.91
CA LEU A 2 -35.41 5.34 14.95
C LEU A 2 -34.91 6.66 15.54
N MET A 3 -33.61 6.79 15.80
CA MET A 3 -32.98 8.07 16.11
C MET A 3 -32.32 8.65 14.86
N SER A 4 -32.92 9.72 14.36
CA SER A 4 -32.40 10.58 13.30
C SER A 4 -31.40 11.56 13.90
N PHE A 5 -30.14 11.56 13.44
CA PHE A 5 -29.16 12.60 13.78
C PHE A 5 -29.05 13.60 12.64
N SER A 6 -29.47 14.84 12.94
CA SER A 6 -29.35 15.99 12.06
C SER A 6 -27.99 16.66 12.27
N VAL A 7 -27.20 16.86 11.22
CA VAL A 7 -25.94 17.59 11.25
C VAL A 7 -26.20 19.04 10.86
N PRO A 8 -25.77 20.06 11.63
CA PRO A 8 -25.92 21.46 11.24
C PRO A 8 -24.83 21.89 10.26
N VAL A 9 -25.26 22.45 9.14
CA VAL A 9 -24.41 23.15 8.16
C VAL A 9 -24.11 24.53 8.71
N PHE A 10 -22.85 24.85 9.02
CA PHE A 10 -22.41 26.22 9.32
C PHE A 10 -22.03 26.92 8.01
N ALA A 11 -22.87 27.85 7.61
CA ALA A 11 -22.57 28.84 6.58
C ALA A 11 -21.81 30.01 7.21
N GLY A 12 -20.51 30.09 6.98
CA GLY A 12 -19.67 31.24 7.33
C GLY A 12 -19.81 32.35 6.31
N MET A 13 -20.49 33.40 6.68
CA MET A 13 -20.66 34.65 5.91
C MET A 13 -19.49 35.58 6.24
N LEU A 14 -18.54 35.75 5.31
CA LEU A 14 -17.52 36.79 5.38
C LEU A 14 -18.05 38.06 4.68
N PHE A 15 -18.32 39.09 5.47
CA PHE A 15 -18.52 40.48 4.98
C PHE A 15 -17.16 41.10 4.67
N LEU A 16 -16.97 41.53 3.44
CA LEU A 16 -15.90 42.47 3.07
C LEU A 16 -16.58 43.75 2.59
N ASP A 17 -16.49 44.80 3.44
CA ASP A 17 -16.77 46.19 3.10
C ASP A 17 -15.61 46.70 2.25
N LEU A 18 -15.87 47.17 1.05
CA LEU A 18 -14.93 47.96 0.27
C LEU A 18 -15.63 49.11 -0.43
N MET A 19 -15.26 50.30 0.00
CA MET A 19 -15.75 51.61 -0.45
C MET A 19 -15.54 51.86 -1.95
N THR A 20 -16.55 52.46 -2.47
CA THR A 20 -16.73 53.06 -3.79
C THR A 20 -15.61 53.98 -4.26
N LYS A 21 -15.15 53.77 -5.50
CA LYS A 21 -14.79 54.87 -6.42
C LYS A 21 -15.14 54.47 -7.85
N SER A 22 -15.83 55.38 -8.49
CA SER A 22 -16.44 55.35 -9.83
C SER A 22 -15.55 54.76 -10.93
N GLY A 23 -16.12 53.88 -11.73
CA GLY A 23 -15.56 53.40 -12.99
C GLY A 23 -16.43 52.32 -13.58
N THR A 24 -17.06 52.61 -14.70
CA THR A 24 -17.93 51.73 -15.49
C THR A 24 -17.26 50.38 -15.75
N PHE A 25 -17.70 49.34 -15.06
CA PHE A 25 -17.31 47.94 -15.35
C PHE A 25 -18.47 47.17 -15.96
N ARG A 26 -18.25 46.70 -17.19
CA ARG A 26 -19.11 45.74 -17.87
C ARG A 26 -19.04 44.41 -17.14
N PHE A 27 -20.17 43.95 -16.65
CA PHE A 27 -20.28 42.60 -16.06
C PHE A 27 -20.13 41.53 -17.16
N PHE A 28 -19.00 40.84 -17.16
CA PHE A 28 -18.91 39.52 -17.77
C PHE A 28 -19.38 38.51 -16.73
N ALA A 29 -20.52 37.91 -16.95
CA ALA A 29 -20.97 36.76 -16.16
C ALA A 29 -20.11 35.56 -16.52
N LEU A 30 -19.12 35.23 -15.67
CA LEU A 30 -18.42 33.94 -15.73
C LEU A 30 -19.36 32.88 -15.13
N ALA A 31 -19.97 32.09 -16.01
CA ALA A 31 -20.64 30.86 -15.61
C ALA A 31 -19.57 29.88 -15.09
N ALA A 32 -19.50 29.74 -13.78
CA ALA A 32 -18.67 28.68 -13.16
C ALA A 32 -19.33 27.33 -13.45
N LEU A 33 -18.84 26.63 -14.47
CA LEU A 33 -19.16 25.24 -14.71
C LEU A 33 -18.48 24.43 -13.61
N SER A 34 -19.23 24.06 -12.58
CA SER A 34 -18.78 23.08 -11.58
C SER A 34 -18.75 21.72 -12.24
N PHE A 35 -17.55 21.32 -12.72
CA PHE A 35 -17.28 19.93 -13.09
C PHE A 35 -17.18 19.11 -11.80
N VAL A 36 -18.30 18.48 -11.43
CA VAL A 36 -18.28 17.38 -10.48
C VAL A 36 -17.69 16.18 -11.22
N LEU A 37 -16.39 15.99 -11.09
CA LEU A 37 -15.74 14.74 -11.48
C LEU A 37 -16.28 13.65 -10.55
N PRO A 38 -16.86 12.56 -11.07
CA PRO A 38 -17.11 11.41 -10.24
C PRO A 38 -15.76 10.88 -9.75
N VAL A 39 -15.48 11.04 -8.47
CA VAL A 39 -14.42 10.28 -7.80
C VAL A 39 -14.88 8.83 -7.88
N SER A 40 -14.40 8.11 -8.89
CA SER A 40 -14.52 6.67 -8.94
C SER A 40 -13.73 6.16 -7.74
N GLY A 41 -14.42 5.91 -6.62
CA GLY A 41 -13.86 5.28 -5.46
C GLY A 41 -13.25 3.96 -5.92
N ALA A 42 -11.93 3.84 -5.83
CA ALA A 42 -11.28 2.55 -5.88
C ALA A 42 -11.94 1.72 -4.78
N SER A 43 -12.79 0.78 -5.18
CA SER A 43 -13.43 -0.16 -4.27
C SER A 43 -12.30 -0.91 -3.58
N ALA A 44 -12.09 -0.61 -2.29
CA ALA A 44 -11.37 -1.52 -1.42
C ALA A 44 -12.09 -2.86 -1.57
N GLY A 45 -11.43 -3.84 -2.21
CA GLY A 45 -12.01 -5.14 -2.47
C GLY A 45 -12.60 -5.69 -1.18
N SER A 46 -13.91 -5.87 -1.14
CA SER A 46 -14.57 -6.44 0.02
C SER A 46 -14.06 -7.88 0.17
N LEU A 47 -13.68 -8.24 1.39
CA LEU A 47 -13.34 -9.59 1.84
C LEU A 47 -14.54 -10.56 1.72
N GLY A 48 -15.08 -10.72 0.55
CA GLY A 48 -16.26 -11.55 0.29
C GLY A 48 -16.26 -12.22 -1.07
N ASP A 49 -15.28 -11.91 -1.91
CA ASP A 49 -15.20 -12.53 -3.23
C ASP A 49 -14.41 -13.84 -3.10
N ASN A 50 -15.12 -14.99 -3.10
CA ASN A 50 -14.52 -16.33 -3.10
C ASN A 50 -13.86 -16.68 -4.45
N GLY A 51 -13.50 -15.68 -5.25
CA GLY A 51 -12.79 -15.85 -6.50
C GLY A 51 -11.27 -15.94 -6.30
N ALA A 52 -10.57 -16.66 -7.17
CA ALA A 52 -9.11 -16.67 -7.21
C ALA A 52 -8.59 -15.23 -7.43
N HIS A 53 -7.61 -14.81 -6.63
CA HIS A 53 -6.95 -13.53 -6.85
C HIS A 53 -6.17 -13.60 -8.18
N THR A 54 -6.54 -12.79 -9.14
CA THR A 54 -5.88 -12.76 -10.46
C THR A 54 -4.77 -11.71 -10.54
N ALA A 55 -4.79 -10.76 -9.62
CA ALA A 55 -3.83 -9.67 -9.51
C ALA A 55 -3.62 -9.26 -8.05
N PRO A 56 -2.52 -8.55 -7.71
CA PRO A 56 -2.28 -8.04 -6.38
C PRO A 56 -3.43 -7.16 -5.87
N VAL A 57 -3.81 -7.33 -4.62
CA VAL A 57 -4.78 -6.45 -3.98
C VAL A 57 -4.13 -5.08 -3.75
N GLY A 58 -4.85 -3.98 -4.03
CA GLY A 58 -4.34 -2.64 -3.74
C GLY A 58 -4.09 -2.41 -2.25
N SER A 59 -3.07 -1.63 -1.92
CA SER A 59 -2.84 -1.18 -0.55
C SER A 59 -4.02 -0.33 -0.06
N PRO A 60 -4.41 -0.43 1.23
CA PRO A 60 -5.51 0.39 1.75
C PRO A 60 -5.23 1.88 1.59
N SER A 61 -6.21 2.64 1.10
CA SER A 61 -6.09 4.11 0.96
C SER A 61 -5.80 4.82 2.29
N THR A 62 -6.19 4.21 3.40
CA THR A 62 -5.91 4.67 4.77
C THR A 62 -4.42 4.69 5.11
N ALA A 63 -3.58 3.94 4.40
CA ALA A 63 -2.12 3.96 4.56
C ALA A 63 -1.54 5.38 4.36
N LEU A 64 -2.14 6.17 3.47
CA LEU A 64 -1.73 7.55 3.18
C LEU A 64 -1.97 8.51 4.36
N ASN A 65 -2.76 8.12 5.35
CA ASN A 65 -3.02 8.92 6.55
C ASN A 65 -1.99 8.67 7.66
N ALA A 66 -1.11 7.69 7.51
CA ALA A 66 -0.09 7.40 8.50
C ALA A 66 0.96 8.53 8.55
N PRO A 67 1.22 9.16 9.72
CA PRO A 67 2.27 10.15 9.85
C PRO A 67 3.65 9.47 9.81
N ALA A 68 4.65 10.17 9.26
CA ALA A 68 6.04 9.70 9.28
C ALA A 68 6.61 9.81 10.70
N THR A 69 6.65 8.70 11.42
CA THR A 69 7.14 8.64 12.81
C THR A 69 8.44 7.85 12.94
N LEU A 70 8.82 7.09 11.93
CA LEU A 70 10.02 6.25 11.95
C LEU A 70 11.18 6.93 11.23
N ALA A 71 12.37 6.87 11.84
CA ALA A 71 13.61 7.36 11.22
C ALA A 71 14.20 6.38 10.20
N GLN A 72 13.78 5.13 10.21
CA GLN A 72 14.25 4.06 9.34
C GLN A 72 13.06 3.37 8.68
N PRO A 73 13.24 2.77 7.48
CA PRO A 73 12.21 1.99 6.82
C PRO A 73 11.66 0.89 7.72
N PRO A 74 10.34 0.78 7.87
CA PRO A 74 9.72 -0.30 8.64
C PRO A 74 9.96 -1.68 8.02
N ALA A 75 10.04 -1.76 6.70
CA ALA A 75 10.28 -2.98 5.95
C ALA A 75 11.06 -2.71 4.66
N ALA A 76 12.38 -2.55 4.74
CA ALA A 76 13.23 -2.28 3.58
C ALA A 76 13.42 -3.51 2.65
N TYR A 77 13.00 -4.69 3.06
CA TYR A 77 13.18 -5.93 2.32
C TYR A 77 12.03 -6.91 2.54
N VAL A 78 11.90 -7.85 1.61
CA VAL A 78 11.09 -9.06 1.79
C VAL A 78 12.05 -10.20 2.11
N GLN A 79 11.80 -10.92 3.18
CA GLN A 79 12.55 -12.13 3.51
C GLN A 79 11.78 -13.36 3.01
N ILE A 80 12.44 -14.19 2.21
CA ILE A 80 11.94 -15.47 1.70
C ILE A 80 12.92 -16.55 2.18
N GLY A 81 12.54 -17.27 3.23
CA GLY A 81 13.43 -18.17 3.91
C GLY A 81 14.68 -17.47 4.46
N ARG A 82 15.85 -17.76 3.89
CA ARG A 82 17.12 -17.12 4.26
C ARG A 82 17.49 -15.93 3.38
N GLU A 83 16.79 -15.71 2.30
CA GLU A 83 17.07 -14.63 1.37
C GLU A 83 16.37 -13.34 1.73
N ARG A 84 16.98 -12.23 1.33
CA ARG A 84 16.43 -10.90 1.48
C ARG A 84 16.42 -10.22 0.13
N LEU A 85 15.22 -9.90 -0.35
CA LEU A 85 15.00 -9.08 -1.53
C LEU A 85 14.83 -7.63 -1.06
N GLN A 86 15.83 -6.79 -1.30
CA GLN A 86 15.76 -5.37 -0.97
C GLN A 86 14.75 -4.67 -1.88
N LEU A 87 13.79 -3.94 -1.29
CA LEU A 87 12.85 -3.12 -2.06
C LEU A 87 13.59 -1.98 -2.76
N GLY A 88 13.24 -1.74 -4.02
CA GLY A 88 13.88 -0.76 -4.88
C GLY A 88 15.25 -1.18 -5.45
N GLU A 89 15.75 -2.40 -5.15
CA GLU A 89 17.03 -2.91 -5.66
C GLU A 89 16.90 -4.29 -6.32
N ALA A 90 16.14 -5.20 -5.70
CA ALA A 90 15.97 -6.56 -6.22
C ALA A 90 15.16 -6.53 -7.54
N GLU A 91 15.65 -7.20 -8.58
CA GLU A 91 14.96 -7.28 -9.86
C GLU A 91 13.79 -8.28 -9.80
N LEU A 92 12.60 -7.84 -10.22
CA LEU A 92 11.40 -8.68 -10.23
C LEU A 92 11.56 -9.91 -11.13
N GLU A 93 12.19 -9.74 -12.30
CA GLU A 93 12.43 -10.83 -13.25
C GLU A 93 13.29 -11.93 -12.63
N THR A 94 14.37 -11.54 -11.96
CA THR A 94 15.27 -12.49 -11.27
C THR A 94 14.52 -13.26 -10.17
N ALA A 95 13.68 -12.58 -9.39
CA ALA A 95 12.86 -13.23 -8.37
C ALA A 95 11.82 -14.18 -8.98
N ALA A 96 11.14 -13.75 -10.05
CA ALA A 96 10.15 -14.57 -10.75
C ALA A 96 10.76 -15.86 -11.31
N LEU A 97 11.89 -15.76 -12.01
CA LEU A 97 12.59 -16.92 -12.57
C LEU A 97 13.06 -17.90 -11.48
N ARG A 98 13.56 -17.38 -10.35
CA ARG A 98 14.11 -18.20 -9.27
C ARG A 98 13.08 -19.16 -8.67
N TRP A 99 11.84 -18.73 -8.47
CA TRP A 99 10.78 -19.54 -7.87
C TRP A 99 9.70 -19.95 -8.86
N GLY A 100 9.99 -19.86 -10.17
CA GLY A 100 9.15 -20.38 -11.24
C GLY A 100 7.79 -19.67 -11.40
N ALA A 101 7.72 -18.38 -11.06
CA ALA A 101 6.53 -17.57 -11.28
C ALA A 101 6.51 -16.95 -12.67
N ALA A 102 5.32 -16.70 -13.21
CA ALA A 102 5.14 -15.85 -14.35
C ALA A 102 5.21 -14.37 -13.94
N ARG A 103 5.98 -13.56 -14.67
CA ARG A 103 5.88 -12.10 -14.59
C ARG A 103 4.71 -11.64 -15.45
N LEU A 104 3.80 -10.93 -14.85
CA LEU A 104 2.59 -10.42 -15.49
C LEU A 104 2.58 -8.90 -15.43
N ARG A 105 1.80 -8.29 -16.31
CA ARG A 105 1.69 -6.82 -16.42
C ARG A 105 0.23 -6.41 -16.37
N GLU A 106 -0.06 -5.33 -15.66
CA GLU A 106 -1.37 -4.71 -15.62
C GLU A 106 -1.28 -3.17 -15.64
N GLY A 107 -2.41 -2.53 -15.91
CA GLY A 107 -2.49 -1.07 -16.02
C GLY A 107 -2.04 -0.54 -17.36
N THR A 108 -1.99 0.80 -17.48
CA THR A 108 -1.56 1.51 -18.69
C THR A 108 -0.88 2.82 -18.33
N GLY A 109 0.16 3.18 -19.09
CA GLY A 109 0.87 4.45 -18.90
C GLY A 109 1.52 4.58 -17.53
N LEU A 110 1.23 5.66 -16.80
CA LEU A 110 1.80 5.91 -15.46
C LEU A 110 1.33 4.95 -14.36
N PHE A 111 0.27 4.18 -14.62
CA PHE A 111 -0.28 3.18 -13.70
C PHE A 111 0.10 1.76 -14.10
N GLU A 112 0.99 1.62 -15.09
CA GLU A 112 1.49 0.33 -15.50
C GLU A 112 2.40 -0.24 -14.41
N ARG A 113 2.20 -1.53 -14.08
CA ARG A 113 3.04 -2.25 -13.13
C ARG A 113 3.21 -3.69 -13.54
N ASP A 114 4.36 -4.25 -13.22
CA ASP A 114 4.62 -5.66 -13.34
C ASP A 114 4.49 -6.33 -11.97
N TYR A 115 4.10 -7.59 -11.96
CA TYR A 115 3.99 -8.37 -10.74
C TYR A 115 4.26 -9.86 -10.97
N ALA A 116 4.61 -10.55 -9.90
CA ALA A 116 4.73 -12.00 -9.84
C ALA A 116 4.14 -12.50 -8.52
N CYS A 117 3.51 -13.68 -8.53
CA CYS A 117 2.95 -14.29 -7.33
C CYS A 117 3.63 -15.62 -7.00
N PHE A 118 3.63 -15.93 -5.71
CA PHE A 118 4.25 -17.13 -5.15
C PHE A 118 3.35 -17.72 -4.08
N GLU A 119 3.03 -19.01 -4.20
CA GLU A 119 2.30 -19.75 -3.20
C GLU A 119 3.24 -20.50 -2.26
N GLY A 120 2.83 -20.68 -1.03
CA GLY A 120 3.55 -21.50 -0.05
C GLY A 120 2.62 -21.98 1.06
N THR A 121 3.16 -22.74 2.00
CA THR A 121 2.40 -23.22 3.17
C THR A 121 3.20 -22.97 4.44
N GLU A 122 2.71 -22.09 5.30
CA GLU A 122 3.30 -21.82 6.62
C GLU A 122 2.38 -22.30 7.74
N SER A 123 2.92 -23.08 8.67
CA SER A 123 2.16 -23.64 9.80
C SER A 123 0.88 -24.39 9.34
N GLY A 124 0.98 -25.11 8.21
CA GLY A 124 -0.14 -25.86 7.63
C GLY A 124 -1.21 -25.02 6.95
N LYS A 125 -1.01 -23.73 6.78
CA LYS A 125 -1.96 -22.81 6.13
C LYS A 125 -1.36 -22.23 4.86
N PRO A 126 -2.12 -22.13 3.75
CA PRO A 126 -1.65 -21.51 2.53
C PRO A 126 -1.34 -20.03 2.72
N ILE A 127 -0.30 -19.57 2.04
CA ILE A 127 0.08 -18.16 1.92
C ILE A 127 0.22 -17.80 0.45
N LEU A 128 0.02 -16.52 0.16
CA LEU A 128 0.26 -15.93 -1.14
C LEU A 128 1.16 -14.70 -0.95
N LEU A 129 2.27 -14.68 -1.67
CA LEU A 129 3.18 -13.54 -1.75
C LEU A 129 3.08 -12.93 -3.14
N TRP A 130 2.83 -11.64 -3.22
CA TRP A 130 2.95 -10.84 -4.42
C TRP A 130 4.20 -9.98 -4.34
N LEU A 131 5.00 -9.98 -5.39
CA LEU A 131 6.07 -9.00 -5.62
C LEU A 131 5.64 -8.11 -6.77
N ILE A 132 5.70 -6.79 -6.57
CA ILE A 132 5.17 -5.78 -7.48
C ILE A 132 6.27 -4.78 -7.83
N SER A 133 6.31 -4.36 -9.08
CA SER A 133 7.25 -3.39 -9.63
C SER A 133 6.48 -2.26 -10.29
N SER A 134 6.48 -1.07 -9.69
CA SER A 134 5.91 0.14 -10.30
C SER A 134 6.87 0.85 -11.25
N ASP A 135 8.16 0.53 -11.20
CA ASP A 135 9.19 1.02 -12.11
C ASP A 135 9.46 0.04 -13.27
N LEU A 136 8.70 -1.05 -13.35
CA LEU A 136 8.78 -2.14 -14.33
C LEU A 136 10.10 -2.92 -14.29
N LYS A 137 10.89 -2.75 -13.26
CA LYS A 137 12.21 -3.38 -13.11
C LYS A 137 12.44 -3.97 -11.73
N THR A 138 12.41 -3.11 -10.70
CA THR A 138 12.74 -3.53 -9.33
C THR A 138 11.48 -3.82 -8.52
N VAL A 139 11.58 -4.67 -7.50
CA VAL A 139 10.51 -4.92 -6.55
C VAL A 139 10.33 -3.67 -5.69
N THR A 140 9.26 -2.92 -5.90
CA THR A 140 8.92 -1.70 -5.15
C THR A 140 7.89 -1.94 -4.08
N GLU A 141 7.12 -3.02 -4.20
CA GLU A 141 6.11 -3.40 -3.20
C GLU A 141 6.05 -4.92 -3.07
N ALA A 142 5.70 -5.40 -1.89
CA ALA A 142 5.36 -6.79 -1.64
C ALA A 142 4.09 -6.88 -0.80
N GLN A 143 3.25 -7.85 -1.12
CA GLN A 143 2.05 -8.16 -0.36
C GLN A 143 2.09 -9.61 0.08
N LEU A 144 1.75 -9.88 1.32
CA LEU A 144 1.74 -11.22 1.91
C LEU A 144 0.41 -11.45 2.61
N GLU A 145 -0.25 -12.56 2.32
CA GLU A 145 -1.57 -12.83 2.87
C GLU A 145 -1.83 -14.32 3.13
N ARG A 146 -2.74 -14.60 4.10
CA ARG A 146 -3.36 -15.90 4.26
C ARG A 146 -4.48 -16.04 3.24
N VAL A 147 -4.50 -17.16 2.54
CA VAL A 147 -5.49 -17.47 1.50
C VAL A 147 -6.06 -18.87 1.69
N THR A 148 -7.16 -19.16 1.00
CA THR A 148 -7.62 -20.53 0.80
C THR A 148 -7.00 -21.11 -0.47
N PRO A 149 -6.92 -22.44 -0.63
CA PRO A 149 -6.34 -23.03 -1.85
C PRO A 149 -7.01 -22.56 -3.15
N GLU A 150 -8.31 -22.27 -3.08
CA GLU A 150 -9.10 -21.82 -4.23
C GLU A 150 -8.78 -20.39 -4.67
N GLN A 151 -8.16 -19.61 -3.79
CA GLN A 151 -7.74 -18.22 -4.06
C GLN A 151 -6.37 -18.12 -4.72
N ILE A 152 -5.64 -19.22 -4.83
CA ILE A 152 -4.28 -19.24 -5.38
C ILE A 152 -4.35 -19.28 -6.91
N PRO A 153 -3.80 -18.26 -7.62
CA PRO A 153 -3.72 -18.27 -9.08
C PRO A 153 -2.84 -19.42 -9.60
N ALA A 154 -3.26 -20.07 -10.69
CA ALA A 154 -2.53 -21.19 -11.26
C ALA A 154 -1.13 -20.83 -11.83
N HIS A 155 -0.86 -19.54 -12.05
CA HIS A 155 0.42 -19.02 -12.57
C HIS A 155 1.43 -18.66 -11.50
N CYS A 156 1.12 -18.86 -10.21
CA CYS A 156 2.04 -18.56 -9.12
C CYS A 156 3.19 -19.57 -9.07
N GLY A 157 4.38 -19.08 -8.78
CA GLY A 157 5.53 -19.91 -8.43
C GLY A 157 5.37 -20.56 -7.06
N LYS A 158 6.23 -21.52 -6.74
CA LYS A 158 6.12 -22.30 -5.50
C LYS A 158 7.27 -22.04 -4.55
N LEU A 159 6.94 -21.63 -3.32
CA LEU A 159 7.87 -21.52 -2.21
C LEU A 159 7.84 -22.83 -1.41
N VAL A 160 8.96 -23.52 -1.33
CA VAL A 160 9.05 -24.83 -0.67
C VAL A 160 10.19 -24.90 0.34
N GLY A 161 9.98 -25.61 1.41
CA GLY A 161 11.04 -25.97 2.37
C GLY A 161 11.81 -24.76 2.90
N THR A 162 13.02 -24.52 2.38
CA THR A 162 13.94 -23.47 2.83
C THR A 162 13.53 -22.06 2.43
N ASP A 163 12.52 -21.92 1.54
CA ASP A 163 11.97 -20.62 1.13
C ASP A 163 10.98 -20.05 2.16
N LEU A 164 10.76 -20.75 3.25
CA LEU A 164 9.87 -20.33 4.34
C LEU A 164 10.68 -20.09 5.62
N PRO A 165 10.22 -19.21 6.53
CA PRO A 165 9.02 -18.38 6.44
C PRO A 165 9.20 -17.16 5.53
N VAL A 166 8.07 -16.58 5.08
CA VAL A 166 8.05 -15.30 4.37
C VAL A 166 7.76 -14.17 5.36
N ARG A 167 8.49 -13.04 5.22
CA ARG A 167 8.28 -11.86 6.08
C ARG A 167 8.43 -10.57 5.29
N LEU A 168 7.66 -9.56 5.69
CA LEU A 168 7.82 -8.17 5.26
C LEU A 168 8.74 -7.48 6.28
N GLY A 169 10.00 -7.32 5.93
CA GLY A 169 11.03 -6.93 6.89
C GLY A 169 11.14 -7.97 8.01
N ARG A 170 10.72 -7.60 9.22
CA ARG A 170 10.70 -8.48 10.40
C ARG A 170 9.31 -8.99 10.77
N VAL A 171 8.27 -8.55 10.04
CA VAL A 171 6.89 -8.92 10.34
C VAL A 171 6.41 -10.05 9.44
N GLY A 172 5.81 -11.07 10.01
CA GLY A 172 5.22 -12.20 9.30
C GLY A 172 3.76 -12.43 9.69
N LEU A 173 3.12 -13.34 8.98
CA LEU A 173 1.76 -13.77 9.31
C LEU A 173 1.72 -14.48 10.68
N ASP A 174 0.52 -14.52 11.27
CA ASP A 174 0.23 -15.06 12.61
C ASP A 174 0.93 -14.31 13.79
N MET A 175 1.76 -13.28 13.55
CA MET A 175 2.25 -12.40 14.62
C MET A 175 1.10 -11.63 15.26
N THR A 176 1.23 -11.36 16.56
CA THR A 176 0.29 -10.48 17.27
C THR A 176 0.67 -9.01 17.04
N PRO A 177 -0.25 -8.03 17.28
CA PRO A 177 0.09 -6.60 17.25
C PRO A 177 1.28 -6.27 18.16
N LYS A 178 1.37 -6.88 19.33
CA LYS A 178 2.49 -6.70 20.27
C LYS A 178 3.81 -7.18 19.67
N GLN A 179 3.86 -8.38 19.08
CA GLN A 179 5.06 -8.91 18.42
C GLN A 179 5.49 -8.05 17.24
N SER A 180 4.55 -7.54 16.45
CA SER A 180 4.84 -6.63 15.34
C SER A 180 5.42 -5.30 15.83
N ALA A 181 4.85 -4.73 16.91
CA ALA A 181 5.37 -3.52 17.55
C ALA A 181 6.76 -3.74 18.18
N GLU A 182 7.04 -4.89 18.76
CA GLU A 182 8.39 -5.26 19.25
C GLU A 182 9.41 -5.38 18.11
N ALA A 183 8.96 -5.84 16.93
CA ALA A 183 9.81 -6.01 15.77
C ALA A 183 10.13 -4.70 15.03
N VAL A 184 9.17 -3.77 14.93
CA VAL A 184 9.26 -2.57 14.08
C VAL A 184 9.21 -1.28 14.88
N GLY A 185 8.56 -1.28 16.03
CA GLY A 185 8.24 -0.10 16.83
C GLY A 185 6.73 0.12 16.90
N ILE A 186 6.33 1.19 17.59
CA ILE A 186 4.91 1.55 17.73
C ILE A 186 4.37 1.95 16.35
N PRO A 187 3.17 1.46 15.94
CA PRO A 187 2.59 1.84 14.67
C PRO A 187 2.32 3.36 14.61
N SER A 188 2.57 3.94 13.44
CA SER A 188 2.35 5.38 13.17
C SER A 188 0.86 5.72 13.14
N TYR A 189 0.03 4.76 12.73
CA TYR A 189 -1.40 4.94 12.57
C TYR A 189 -2.15 3.60 12.72
N ASN A 190 -3.39 3.67 13.23
CA ASN A 190 -4.32 2.55 13.32
C ASN A 190 -5.67 3.02 12.78
N ASP A 191 -6.22 2.33 11.79
CA ASP A 191 -7.45 2.74 11.11
C ASP A 191 -8.73 2.38 11.88
N GLY A 192 -8.61 1.60 12.95
CA GLY A 192 -9.75 1.10 13.73
C GLY A 192 -10.49 -0.09 13.09
N PHE A 193 -10.09 -0.54 11.89
CA PHE A 193 -10.68 -1.66 11.16
C PHE A 193 -9.77 -2.89 11.11
N GLY A 194 -8.70 -2.88 11.91
CA GLY A 194 -7.75 -3.98 12.01
C GLY A 194 -6.40 -3.71 11.37
N TRP A 195 -6.25 -2.65 10.59
CA TRP A 195 -4.97 -2.28 10.02
C TRP A 195 -4.13 -1.43 10.97
N GLN A 196 -2.85 -1.76 11.07
CA GLN A 196 -1.81 -0.94 11.67
C GLN A 196 -0.79 -0.58 10.60
N PHE A 197 -0.33 0.67 10.62
CA PHE A 197 0.59 1.20 9.63
C PHE A 197 1.83 1.77 10.32
N TRP A 198 2.98 1.51 9.72
CA TRP A 198 4.27 2.11 10.02
C TRP A 198 4.73 2.87 8.80
N PHE A 199 5.19 4.08 9.00
CA PHE A 199 5.62 4.93 7.90
C PHE A 199 6.91 5.67 8.25
N SER A 200 7.87 5.67 7.33
CA SER A 200 9.06 6.52 7.37
C SER A 200 9.17 7.39 6.13
N GLN A 201 9.72 8.58 6.32
CA GLN A 201 10.05 9.51 5.25
C GLN A 201 11.48 9.96 5.44
N ARG A 202 12.30 9.85 4.38
CA ARG A 202 13.71 10.22 4.43
C ARG A 202 14.12 11.00 3.19
N PHE A 203 15.05 11.92 3.37
CA PHE A 203 15.75 12.56 2.27
C PHE A 203 17.14 11.93 2.16
N LEU A 204 17.41 11.30 1.04
CA LEU A 204 18.67 10.64 0.72
C LEU A 204 19.40 11.43 -0.36
N LYS A 205 20.74 11.31 -0.43
CA LYS A 205 21.49 11.77 -1.59
C LYS A 205 21.71 10.61 -2.53
N ASN A 206 21.27 10.74 -3.77
CA ASN A 206 21.56 9.76 -4.81
C ASN A 206 23.03 9.83 -5.27
N ALA A 207 23.42 8.93 -6.16
CA ALA A 207 24.79 8.86 -6.69
C ALA A 207 25.27 10.14 -7.38
N ARG A 208 24.36 11.02 -7.80
CA ARG A 208 24.65 12.34 -8.41
C ARG A 208 24.70 13.48 -7.37
N GLY A 209 24.52 13.16 -6.08
CA GLY A 209 24.47 14.15 -5.00
C GLY A 209 23.15 14.93 -4.91
N LEU A 210 22.15 14.62 -5.74
CA LEU A 210 20.81 15.21 -5.68
C LEU A 210 20.01 14.62 -4.53
N GLN A 211 19.15 15.43 -3.93
CA GLN A 211 18.22 14.94 -2.92
C GLN A 211 17.15 14.06 -3.57
N GLU A 212 16.80 12.99 -2.92
CA GLU A 212 15.77 12.04 -3.29
C GLU A 212 14.88 11.79 -2.07
N LEU A 213 13.58 11.93 -2.24
CA LEU A 213 12.62 11.63 -1.20
C LEU A 213 12.30 10.13 -1.25
N GLU A 214 12.52 9.44 -0.15
CA GLU A 214 12.16 8.05 0.03
C GLU A 214 11.01 7.93 1.04
N LEU A 215 9.98 7.22 0.64
CA LEU A 215 8.77 6.96 1.41
C LEU A 215 8.60 5.45 1.55
N ASP A 216 8.53 4.98 2.80
CA ASP A 216 8.41 3.56 3.10
C ASP A 216 7.19 3.29 3.99
N TRP A 217 6.34 2.38 3.58
CA TRP A 217 5.20 1.91 4.34
C TRP A 217 5.31 0.42 4.65
N LEU A 218 4.85 0.07 5.83
CA LEU A 218 4.45 -1.27 6.20
C LEU A 218 3.02 -1.19 6.74
N GLY A 219 2.10 -1.91 6.12
CA GLY A 219 0.74 -2.10 6.62
C GLY A 219 0.53 -3.55 7.01
N VAL A 220 -0.13 -3.79 8.14
CA VAL A 220 -0.47 -5.15 8.60
C VAL A 220 -1.91 -5.16 9.08
N GLU A 221 -2.70 -6.08 8.55
CA GLU A 221 -4.06 -6.33 8.98
C GLU A 221 -4.09 -7.44 10.03
N PHE A 222 -4.76 -7.17 11.14
CA PHE A 222 -4.94 -8.12 12.22
C PHE A 222 -6.41 -8.53 12.32
N GLN A 223 -6.67 -9.84 12.24
CA GLN A 223 -7.96 -10.43 12.51
C GLN A 223 -7.82 -11.41 13.67
N ASN A 224 -8.72 -11.33 14.63
CA ASN A 224 -8.67 -12.16 15.87
C ASN A 224 -7.30 -12.07 16.58
N GLY A 225 -6.67 -10.89 16.56
CA GLY A 225 -5.38 -10.63 17.21
C GLY A 225 -4.17 -11.28 16.50
N ARG A 226 -4.30 -11.69 15.26
CA ARG A 226 -3.23 -12.27 14.43
C ARG A 226 -3.12 -11.56 13.09
N ALA A 227 -1.88 -11.35 12.63
CA ALA A 227 -1.61 -10.83 11.29
C ALA A 227 -2.10 -11.83 10.24
N VAL A 228 -3.00 -11.40 9.38
CA VAL A 228 -3.56 -12.23 8.29
C VAL A 228 -3.12 -11.74 6.92
N ARG A 229 -2.78 -10.45 6.80
CA ARG A 229 -2.31 -9.82 5.58
C ARG A 229 -1.39 -8.66 5.90
N GLY A 230 -0.46 -8.35 5.00
CA GLY A 230 0.35 -7.16 5.09
C GLY A 230 0.91 -6.75 3.74
N PHE A 231 1.41 -5.54 3.66
CA PHE A 231 2.18 -5.06 2.53
C PHE A 231 3.38 -4.23 3.01
N ALA A 232 4.44 -4.24 2.23
CA ALA A 232 5.58 -3.34 2.35
C ALA A 232 5.76 -2.62 1.02
N SER A 233 5.89 -1.30 1.04
CA SER A 233 6.01 -0.49 -0.17
C SER A 233 7.08 0.57 0.00
N LEU A 234 7.87 0.77 -1.05
CA LEU A 234 8.91 1.79 -1.16
C LEU A 234 8.64 2.66 -2.38
N VAL A 235 8.58 3.97 -2.16
CA VAL A 235 8.49 4.96 -3.23
C VAL A 235 9.71 5.89 -3.15
N LYS A 236 10.44 6.02 -4.26
CA LYS A 236 11.53 7.00 -4.43
C LYS A 236 11.09 8.04 -5.44
N ASN A 237 11.13 9.29 -5.04
CA ASN A 237 10.78 10.41 -5.90
C ASN A 237 11.99 11.33 -6.05
N PRO A 238 12.58 11.43 -7.25
CA PRO A 238 13.66 12.37 -7.51
C PRO A 238 13.11 13.80 -7.36
N SER A 239 13.73 14.57 -6.51
CA SER A 239 13.45 16.00 -6.29
C SER A 239 14.19 16.88 -7.30
#